data_c69b17347fbfe07d99497f0c8941e8d7
#
_entry.id   c69b17347fbfe07d99497f0c8941e8d7
#
_cell.length_a   1.000
_cell.length_b   1.000
_cell.length_c   1.000
_cell.angle_alpha   90.00
_cell.angle_beta   90.00
_cell.angle_gamma   90.00
#
_symmetry.space_group_name_H-M   'P 1'
#
loop_
_entity.id
_entity.type
_entity.pdbx_description
1 polymer ?
#
loop_
_entity_poly.entity_id
_entity_poly.type
_entity_poly.pdbx_seq_one_letter_code
_entity_poly.pdbx_strand_id
1 'polypeptide(L)'
;MIKEITNIYKKYNGKRLADDGSVVSKEYKSFQNAFVRTLKAIADIEDAKVVRVTKGHYYISAFIERNGKYAYVYYGGIDRTFIDFTNVKRVMYCRSAESDQDFICGMNIFCSLENLPHFINEILSK
;
A
#
# COMPACT_ATOMS: atom_id res chain seq x y z
N MET A 1 16.20 5.71 -1.03
CA MET A 1 14.98 5.08 -0.45
C MET A 1 14.65 5.76 0.87
N ILE A 2 13.39 6.12 1.09
CA ILE A 2 13.00 6.74 2.35
C ILE A 2 13.10 5.75 3.50
N LYS A 3 13.37 6.27 4.69
CA LYS A 3 13.60 5.40 5.87
C LYS A 3 12.37 4.58 6.26
N GLU A 4 11.16 5.10 6.02
CA GLU A 4 9.92 4.38 6.31
C GLU A 4 9.82 3.07 5.53
N ILE A 5 10.23 3.08 4.26
CA ILE A 5 10.27 1.86 3.46
C ILE A 5 11.28 0.88 4.04
N THR A 6 12.48 1.34 4.36
CA THR A 6 13.51 0.49 4.97
C THR A 6 13.02 -0.11 6.29
N ASN A 7 12.37 0.70 7.12
CA ASN A 7 11.91 0.27 8.44
C ASN A 7 10.80 -0.78 8.34
N ILE A 8 9.83 -0.58 7.46
CA ILE A 8 8.73 -1.54 7.32
C ILE A 8 9.22 -2.86 6.72
N TYR A 9 10.20 -2.81 5.79
CA TYR A 9 10.85 -4.00 5.28
C TYR A 9 11.49 -4.82 6.40
N LYS A 10 12.30 -4.17 7.22
CA LYS A 10 13.00 -4.85 8.33
C LYS A 10 12.03 -5.47 9.31
N LYS A 11 10.91 -4.80 9.58
CA LYS A 11 9.99 -5.26 10.61
C LYS A 11 9.04 -6.35 10.13
N TYR A 12 8.59 -6.30 8.89
CA TYR A 12 7.48 -7.15 8.45
C TYR A 12 7.76 -8.05 7.26
N ASN A 13 8.75 -7.75 6.41
CA ASN A 13 8.94 -8.57 5.22
C ASN A 13 9.26 -10.01 5.60
N GLY A 14 8.53 -10.95 5.01
CA GLY A 14 8.68 -12.37 5.31
C GLY A 14 7.88 -12.85 6.50
N LYS A 15 7.20 -11.98 7.22
CA LYS A 15 6.38 -12.37 8.37
C LYS A 15 5.00 -12.84 7.95
N ARG A 16 4.45 -13.77 8.72
CA ARG A 16 3.10 -14.26 8.56
C ARG A 16 2.23 -13.66 9.65
N LEU A 17 1.22 -12.88 9.27
CA LEU A 17 0.42 -12.09 10.21
C LEU A 17 -0.95 -12.68 10.53
N ALA A 18 -1.36 -13.73 9.83
CA ALA A 18 -2.67 -14.33 9.98
C ALA A 18 -2.56 -15.85 10.17
N ASP A 19 -1.65 -16.29 11.04
CA ASP A 19 -1.35 -17.71 11.25
C ASP A 19 -2.56 -18.52 11.65
N ASP A 20 -3.41 -18.00 12.52
CA ASP A 20 -4.56 -18.73 13.06
C ASP A 20 -5.87 -18.26 12.47
N GLY A 21 -5.84 -17.58 11.32
CA GLY A 21 -7.02 -16.94 10.78
C GLY A 21 -7.48 -15.75 11.62
N SER A 22 -6.67 -15.32 12.57
CA SER A 22 -6.99 -14.18 13.43
C SER A 22 -6.63 -12.89 12.74
N VAL A 23 -7.61 -12.29 12.06
CA VAL A 23 -7.46 -11.03 11.33
C VAL A 23 -7.52 -9.81 12.23
N VAL A 24 -7.68 -10.02 13.54
CA VAL A 24 -7.75 -8.93 14.51
C VAL A 24 -6.56 -8.93 15.45
N SER A 25 -5.48 -9.61 15.07
CA SER A 25 -4.28 -9.64 15.91
C SER A 25 -3.70 -8.24 16.07
N LYS A 26 -3.08 -8.01 17.21
CA LYS A 26 -2.39 -6.76 17.49
C LYS A 26 -1.28 -6.50 16.47
N GLU A 27 -0.61 -7.56 16.04
CA GLU A 27 0.48 -7.45 15.06
C GLU A 27 -0.05 -7.06 13.68
N TYR A 28 -1.20 -7.57 13.27
CA TYR A 28 -1.81 -7.18 12.00
C TYR A 28 -2.21 -5.70 12.02
N LYS A 29 -2.80 -5.23 13.13
CA LYS A 29 -3.14 -3.81 13.27
C LYS A 29 -1.90 -2.93 13.24
N SER A 30 -0.81 -3.35 13.86
CA SER A 30 0.45 -2.64 13.81
C SER A 30 1.01 -2.58 12.40
N PHE A 31 0.89 -3.67 11.63
CA PHE A 31 1.29 -3.68 10.22
C PHE A 31 0.47 -2.68 9.41
N GLN A 32 -0.86 -2.68 9.57
CA GLN A 32 -1.70 -1.74 8.84
C GLN A 32 -1.31 -0.29 9.13
N ASN A 33 -1.07 0.03 10.39
CA ASN A 33 -0.66 1.37 10.78
C ASN A 33 0.70 1.74 10.20
N ALA A 34 1.65 0.81 10.19
CA ALA A 34 2.96 1.03 9.60
C ALA A 34 2.87 1.23 8.08
N PHE A 35 2.00 0.48 7.42
CA PHE A 35 1.80 0.61 5.98
C PHE A 35 1.22 1.99 5.64
N VAL A 36 0.22 2.44 6.39
CA VAL A 36 -0.35 3.80 6.21
C VAL A 36 0.70 4.87 6.42
N ARG A 37 1.52 4.76 7.47
CA ARG A 37 2.61 5.73 7.70
C ARG A 37 3.59 5.76 6.53
N THR A 38 3.89 4.59 5.97
CA THR A 38 4.78 4.50 4.81
C THR A 38 4.17 5.18 3.60
N LEU A 39 2.87 4.96 3.35
CA LEU A 39 2.18 5.63 2.25
C LEU A 39 2.14 7.15 2.45
N LYS A 40 1.94 7.62 3.67
CA LYS A 40 1.95 9.06 3.97
C LYS A 40 3.33 9.66 3.71
N ALA A 41 4.40 8.96 4.06
CA ALA A 41 5.76 9.41 3.79
C ALA A 41 6.04 9.47 2.29
N ILE A 42 5.58 8.48 1.53
CA ILE A 42 5.70 8.50 0.07
C ILE A 42 4.92 9.68 -0.51
N ALA A 43 3.70 9.89 -0.04
CA ALA A 43 2.86 11.00 -0.53
C ALA A 43 3.51 12.35 -0.26
N ASP A 44 4.10 12.54 0.93
CA ASP A 44 4.77 13.79 1.27
C ASP A 44 5.89 14.14 0.30
N ILE A 45 6.69 13.16 -0.10
CA ILE A 45 7.79 13.38 -1.05
C ILE A 45 7.26 13.82 -2.41
N GLU A 46 6.08 13.33 -2.79
CA GLU A 46 5.48 13.60 -4.09
C GLU A 46 4.52 14.82 -4.07
N ASP A 47 4.55 15.62 -3.01
CA ASP A 47 3.61 16.75 -2.82
C ASP A 47 2.16 16.31 -2.93
N ALA A 48 1.86 15.13 -2.42
CA ALA A 48 0.55 14.52 -2.44
C ALA A 48 0.09 14.20 -1.03
N LYS A 49 -1.13 13.71 -0.89
CA LYS A 49 -1.64 13.32 0.42
C LYS A 49 -2.50 12.07 0.32
N VAL A 50 -2.50 11.29 1.40
CA VAL A 50 -3.39 10.14 1.55
C VAL A 50 -4.76 10.67 1.95
N VAL A 51 -5.79 10.39 1.14
CA VAL A 51 -7.12 10.98 1.35
C VAL A 51 -8.18 9.99 1.82
N ARG A 52 -7.97 8.69 1.63
CA ARG A 52 -8.88 7.67 2.11
C ARG A 52 -8.11 6.39 2.35
N VAL A 53 -8.34 5.77 3.52
CA VAL A 53 -7.72 4.50 3.89
C VAL A 53 -8.81 3.49 4.20
N THR A 54 -8.66 2.28 3.69
CA THR A 54 -9.54 1.16 4.04
C THR A 54 -8.70 0.05 4.65
N LYS A 55 -9.00 -0.29 5.92
CA LYS A 55 -8.33 -1.38 6.64
C LYS A 55 -9.29 -2.56 6.69
N GLY A 56 -9.10 -3.49 5.74
CA GLY A 56 -9.93 -4.68 5.65
C GLY A 56 -9.40 -5.83 6.50
N HIS A 57 -10.08 -6.97 6.42
CA HIS A 57 -9.67 -8.16 7.17
C HIS A 57 -8.37 -8.75 6.64
N TYR A 58 -8.19 -8.78 5.33
CA TYR A 58 -7.03 -9.41 4.69
C TYR A 58 -6.32 -8.48 3.72
N TYR A 59 -6.65 -7.19 3.75
CA TYR A 59 -6.06 -6.21 2.87
C TYR A 59 -6.01 -4.83 3.50
N ILE A 60 -5.21 -3.97 2.90
CA ILE A 60 -5.22 -2.54 3.21
C ILE A 60 -5.11 -1.79 1.89
N SER A 61 -5.86 -0.71 1.76
CA SER A 61 -5.81 0.13 0.57
C SER A 61 -5.92 1.60 0.93
N ALA A 62 -5.49 2.45 0.00
CA ALA A 62 -5.57 3.89 0.19
C ALA A 62 -5.61 4.60 -1.15
N PHE A 63 -6.20 5.79 -1.16
CA PHE A 63 -6.10 6.72 -2.27
C PHE A 63 -5.13 7.83 -1.91
N ILE A 64 -4.30 8.20 -2.89
CA ILE A 64 -3.34 9.30 -2.79
C ILE A 64 -3.71 10.33 -3.84
N GLU A 65 -3.81 11.61 -3.46
CA GLU A 65 -4.30 12.67 -4.32
C GLU A 65 -3.26 13.78 -4.48
N ARG A 66 -3.15 14.30 -5.69
CA ARG A 66 -2.39 15.51 -6.00
C ARG A 66 -3.06 16.25 -7.15
N ASN A 67 -3.48 17.50 -6.91
CA ASN A 67 -4.06 18.36 -7.94
C ASN A 67 -5.25 17.73 -8.68
N GLY A 68 -6.12 17.04 -7.94
CA GLY A 68 -7.29 16.40 -8.53
C GLY A 68 -7.02 15.08 -9.22
N LYS A 69 -5.80 14.58 -9.18
CA LYS A 69 -5.44 13.26 -9.70
C LYS A 69 -5.28 12.28 -8.55
N TYR A 70 -5.66 11.02 -8.79
CA TYR A 70 -5.71 10.01 -7.74
C TYR A 70 -4.92 8.77 -8.14
N ALA A 71 -4.20 8.21 -7.18
CA ALA A 71 -3.57 6.90 -7.27
C ALA A 71 -4.17 6.00 -6.20
N TYR A 72 -4.58 4.80 -6.58
CA TYR A 72 -5.06 3.78 -5.65
C TYR A 72 -3.94 2.79 -5.37
N VAL A 73 -3.71 2.49 -4.10
CA VAL A 73 -2.71 1.50 -3.67
C VAL A 73 -3.42 0.41 -2.88
N TYR A 74 -3.12 -0.84 -3.22
CA TYR A 74 -3.73 -2.00 -2.59
C TYR A 74 -2.66 -3.01 -2.20
N TYR A 75 -2.76 -3.53 -0.98
CA TYR A 75 -1.97 -4.67 -0.51
C TYR A 75 -2.92 -5.72 0.04
N GLY A 76 -2.88 -6.93 -0.51
CA GLY A 76 -3.80 -7.99 -0.13
C GLY A 76 -3.12 -9.33 0.11
N GLY A 77 -3.91 -10.40 0.21
CA GLY A 77 -3.40 -11.75 0.40
C GLY A 77 -2.78 -12.01 1.76
N ILE A 78 -3.07 -11.17 2.75
CA ILE A 78 -2.46 -11.25 4.08
C ILE A 78 -2.83 -12.56 4.79
N ASP A 79 -3.98 -13.14 4.46
CA ASP A 79 -4.46 -14.40 5.03
C ASP A 79 -3.81 -15.65 4.40
N ARG A 80 -3.11 -15.49 3.27
CA ARG A 80 -2.67 -16.62 2.46
C ARG A 80 -1.17 -16.73 2.27
N THR A 81 -0.41 -15.68 2.59
CA THR A 81 1.02 -15.69 2.33
C THR A 81 1.77 -14.80 3.32
N PHE A 82 3.08 -14.92 3.31
CA PHE A 82 3.95 -14.03 4.07
C PHE A 82 3.89 -12.63 3.50
N ILE A 83 4.15 -11.64 4.34
CA ILE A 83 4.30 -10.26 3.85
C ILE A 83 5.46 -10.23 2.86
N ASP A 84 5.21 -9.70 1.67
CA ASP A 84 6.16 -9.71 0.57
C ASP A 84 6.22 -8.33 -0.09
N PHE A 85 7.15 -7.50 0.36
CA PHE A 85 7.34 -6.16 -0.21
C PHE A 85 8.16 -6.18 -1.50
N THR A 86 8.81 -7.31 -1.82
CA THR A 86 9.44 -7.48 -3.14
C THR A 86 8.39 -7.72 -4.22
N ASN A 87 7.21 -8.14 -3.79
CA ASN A 87 6.03 -8.38 -4.62
C ASN A 87 6.17 -9.51 -5.65
N VAL A 88 7.03 -10.47 -5.37
CA VAL A 88 7.11 -11.69 -6.19
C VAL A 88 5.76 -12.41 -6.18
N LYS A 89 5.02 -12.33 -5.08
CA LYS A 89 3.70 -12.95 -4.92
C LYS A 89 2.56 -12.15 -5.55
N ARG A 90 2.82 -10.97 -6.11
CA ARG A 90 1.82 -10.10 -6.74
C ARG A 90 0.65 -9.78 -5.82
N VAL A 91 0.96 -9.40 -4.58
CA VAL A 91 -0.04 -9.08 -3.55
C VAL A 91 -0.30 -7.58 -3.44
N MET A 92 0.51 -6.76 -4.10
CA MET A 92 0.41 -5.31 -4.04
C MET A 92 0.37 -4.72 -5.44
N TYR A 93 -0.48 -3.71 -5.62
CA TYR A 93 -0.52 -2.96 -6.87
C TYR A 93 -0.92 -1.51 -6.61
N CYS A 94 -0.65 -0.67 -7.60
CA CYS A 94 -1.22 0.66 -7.67
C CYS A 94 -1.82 0.88 -9.05
N ARG A 95 -2.68 1.87 -9.18
CA ARG A 95 -3.30 2.23 -10.45
C ARG A 95 -3.83 3.66 -10.39
N SER A 96 -4.10 4.24 -11.55
CA SER A 96 -4.81 5.52 -11.60
C SER A 96 -6.26 5.31 -11.15
N ALA A 97 -6.86 6.37 -10.62
CA ALA A 97 -8.26 6.36 -10.19
C ALA A 97 -8.91 7.71 -10.55
N GLU A 98 -10.22 7.68 -10.77
CA GLU A 98 -10.98 8.87 -11.12
C GLU A 98 -11.32 9.72 -9.90
N SER A 99 -11.39 9.11 -8.72
CA SER A 99 -11.74 9.76 -7.46
C SER A 99 -11.27 8.90 -6.30
N ASP A 100 -11.50 9.37 -5.07
CA ASP A 100 -11.21 8.60 -3.86
C ASP A 100 -12.26 7.53 -3.56
N GLN A 101 -13.18 7.29 -4.48
CA GLN A 101 -14.19 6.23 -4.39
C GLN A 101 -14.13 5.28 -5.58
N ASP A 102 -13.13 5.40 -6.43
CA ASP A 102 -12.97 4.58 -7.61
C ASP A 102 -12.24 3.29 -7.28
N PHE A 103 -12.98 2.27 -6.87
CA PHE A 103 -12.42 0.98 -6.48
C PHE A 103 -12.31 -0.02 -7.64
N ILE A 104 -12.68 0.36 -8.87
CA ILE A 104 -12.80 -0.60 -9.97
C ILE A 104 -12.14 -0.19 -11.29
N CYS A 105 -11.79 1.08 -11.48
CA CYS A 105 -11.25 1.54 -12.76
C CYS A 105 -9.72 1.52 -12.76
N GLY A 106 -9.14 1.62 -13.98
CA GLY A 106 -7.70 1.67 -14.15
C GLY A 106 -7.05 0.31 -14.33
N MET A 107 -5.78 0.32 -14.68
CA MET A 107 -4.99 -0.89 -14.90
C MET A 107 -4.03 -1.09 -13.73
N ASN A 108 -4.07 -2.26 -13.11
CA ASN A 108 -3.22 -2.58 -11.96
C ASN A 108 -1.75 -2.66 -12.38
N ILE A 109 -0.91 -1.93 -11.66
CA ILE A 109 0.54 -1.99 -11.81
C ILE A 109 1.09 -2.71 -10.58
N PHE A 110 1.52 -3.95 -10.76
CA PHE A 110 2.13 -4.73 -9.67
C PHE A 110 3.60 -4.33 -9.55
N CYS A 111 4.01 -3.87 -8.40
CA CYS A 111 5.37 -3.40 -8.18
C CYS A 111 5.82 -3.66 -6.75
N SER A 112 7.13 -3.65 -6.54
CA SER A 112 7.69 -3.73 -5.19
C SER A 112 7.41 -2.44 -4.42
N LEU A 113 7.48 -2.51 -3.10
CA LEU A 113 7.34 -1.31 -2.27
C LEU A 113 8.44 -0.29 -2.58
N GLU A 114 9.63 -0.76 -2.91
CA GLU A 114 10.74 0.10 -3.30
C GLU A 114 10.41 0.95 -4.53
N ASN A 115 9.69 0.38 -5.50
CA ASN A 115 9.35 1.06 -6.75
C ASN A 115 8.01 1.79 -6.68
N LEU A 116 7.25 1.61 -5.62
CA LEU A 116 5.94 2.23 -5.48
C LEU A 116 5.98 3.76 -5.61
N PRO A 117 6.93 4.48 -4.99
CA PRO A 117 7.00 5.94 -5.15
C PRO A 117 7.11 6.39 -6.60
N HIS A 118 7.89 5.68 -7.41
CA HIS A 118 8.05 5.98 -8.83
C HIS A 118 6.72 5.90 -9.59
N PHE A 119 5.97 4.81 -9.38
CA PHE A 119 4.70 4.62 -10.08
C PHE A 119 3.62 5.58 -9.59
N ILE A 120 3.60 5.88 -8.30
CA ILE A 120 2.67 6.89 -7.76
C ILE A 120 2.93 8.24 -8.43
N ASN A 121 4.20 8.64 -8.53
CA ASN A 121 4.54 9.91 -9.19
C ASN A 121 4.10 9.91 -10.66
N GLU A 122 4.34 8.82 -11.40
CA GLU A 122 3.90 8.73 -12.79
C GLU A 122 2.38 8.88 -12.92
N ILE A 123 1.63 8.18 -12.08
CA ILE A 123 0.16 8.23 -12.10
C ILE A 123 -0.32 9.66 -11.83
N LEU A 124 0.23 10.30 -10.81
CA LEU A 124 -0.22 11.64 -10.41
C LEU A 124 0.24 12.75 -11.35
N SER A 125 1.19 12.46 -12.23
CA SER A 125 1.74 13.44 -13.18
C SER A 125 1.06 13.44 -14.54
N LYS A 126 0.13 12.54 -14.78
CA LYS A 126 -0.54 12.42 -16.09
C LYS A 126 -1.70 13.37 -16.29
#